data_bef7df8873a33df172219bb435451427
#
_entry.id   bef7df8873a33df172219bb435451427
#
_cell.length_a   1.000
_cell.length_b   1.000
_cell.length_c   1.000
_cell.angle_alpha   90.00
_cell.angle_beta   90.00
_cell.angle_gamma   90.00
#
_symmetry.space_group_name_H-M   'P 1'
#
loop_
_entity.id
_entity.type
_entity.pdbx_description
1 polymer ?
#
loop_
_entity_poly.entity_id
_entity_poly.type
_entity_poly.pdbx_seq_one_letter_code
_entity_poly.pdbx_strand_id
1 'polypeptide(L)'
;MTNPVCPKTGASMHRGVRSLTLTYKGESITFDMPGWYCDQSDEGIHTGADMKISDRALNCLKARVEGLLEPEEIRRIRKRLHLTQAMAGLVIGGGPRAFQKYESGDLLPSRAISSALVLLDHNPVSLAVLEKRQSKDVITSRNKSGSAVGAGHTG
;
A
#
# COMPACT_ATOMS: atom_id res chain seq x y z
N MET A 1 -32.17 -3.74 -1.75
CA MET A 1 -31.48 -2.76 -0.89
C MET A 1 -31.96 -1.35 -1.20
N THR A 2 -32.40 -0.65 -0.18
CA THR A 2 -32.83 0.74 -0.34
C THR A 2 -31.64 1.67 -0.21
N ASN A 3 -31.63 2.71 -1.03
CA ASN A 3 -30.62 3.77 -0.92
C ASN A 3 -30.75 4.50 0.43
N PRO A 4 -29.66 4.97 1.01
CA PRO A 4 -29.73 5.77 2.23
C PRO A 4 -30.50 7.06 1.99
N VAL A 5 -30.99 7.63 3.08
CA VAL A 5 -31.78 8.85 3.08
C VAL A 5 -30.91 9.96 3.68
N CYS A 6 -30.96 11.11 3.06
CA CYS A 6 -30.20 12.28 3.51
C CYS A 6 -30.64 12.72 4.92
N PRO A 7 -29.71 12.83 5.88
CA PRO A 7 -30.06 13.24 7.24
C PRO A 7 -30.64 14.67 7.34
N LYS A 8 -30.28 15.54 6.40
CA LYS A 8 -30.74 16.94 6.40
C LYS A 8 -32.09 17.12 5.72
N THR A 9 -32.29 16.46 4.59
CA THR A 9 -33.41 16.76 3.69
C THR A 9 -34.45 15.66 3.63
N GLY A 10 -34.10 14.44 4.06
CA GLY A 10 -34.94 13.27 3.91
C GLY A 10 -35.01 12.72 2.50
N ALA A 11 -34.32 13.33 1.54
CA ALA A 11 -34.28 12.87 0.15
C ALA A 11 -33.44 11.60 0.00
N SER A 12 -33.81 10.76 -0.99
CA SER A 12 -33.03 9.58 -1.33
C SER A 12 -31.65 9.99 -1.87
N MET A 13 -30.60 9.34 -1.37
CA MET A 13 -29.24 9.58 -1.83
C MET A 13 -28.88 8.63 -2.97
N HIS A 14 -27.89 8.96 -3.75
CA HIS A 14 -27.40 8.13 -4.86
C HIS A 14 -25.89 8.02 -4.85
N ARG A 15 -25.39 6.96 -5.47
CA ARG A 15 -23.93 6.76 -5.62
C ARG A 15 -23.36 7.75 -6.61
N GLY A 16 -22.20 8.27 -6.26
CA GLY A 16 -21.48 9.18 -7.12
C GLY A 16 -20.13 9.52 -6.56
N VAL A 17 -19.51 10.55 -7.12
CA VAL A 17 -18.24 11.08 -6.65
C VAL A 17 -18.35 12.59 -6.50
N ARG A 18 -17.67 13.13 -5.51
CA ARG A 18 -17.50 14.58 -5.35
C ARG A 18 -16.04 14.88 -5.10
N SER A 19 -15.58 15.98 -5.64
CA SER A 19 -14.22 16.45 -5.42
C SER A 19 -14.01 16.74 -3.93
N LEU A 20 -12.94 16.17 -3.36
CA LEU A 20 -12.54 16.39 -1.96
C LEU A 20 -11.08 16.80 -1.93
N THR A 21 -10.78 17.82 -1.12
CA THR A 21 -9.41 18.28 -0.91
C THR A 21 -8.99 17.95 0.51
N LEU A 22 -7.85 17.25 0.64
CA LEU A 22 -7.20 16.98 1.90
C LEU A 22 -5.94 17.83 2.01
N THR A 23 -5.65 18.30 3.21
CA THR A 23 -4.48 19.14 3.50
C THR A 23 -3.62 18.48 4.57
N TYR A 24 -2.31 18.52 4.37
CA TYR A 24 -1.33 18.01 5.30
C TYR A 24 -0.08 18.88 5.27
N LYS A 25 0.26 19.48 6.38
CA LYS A 25 1.44 20.37 6.54
C LYS A 25 1.56 21.44 5.44
N GLY A 26 0.44 22.07 5.12
CA GLY A 26 0.39 23.14 4.12
C GLY A 26 0.27 22.69 2.67
N GLU A 27 0.42 21.40 2.40
CA GLU A 27 0.22 20.83 1.07
C GLU A 27 -1.16 20.21 0.96
N SER A 28 -1.70 20.18 -0.25
CA SER A 28 -3.06 19.67 -0.49
C SER A 28 -3.10 18.68 -1.64
N ILE A 29 -4.06 17.76 -1.57
CA ILE A 29 -4.39 16.87 -2.67
C ILE A 29 -5.89 16.90 -2.89
N THR A 30 -6.32 16.96 -4.15
CA THR A 30 -7.73 16.93 -4.55
C THR A 30 -7.97 15.65 -5.34
N PHE A 31 -9.02 14.94 -5.00
CA PHE A 31 -9.38 13.67 -5.63
C PHE A 31 -10.89 13.49 -5.64
N ASP A 32 -11.36 12.52 -6.43
CA ASP A 32 -12.77 12.18 -6.50
C ASP A 32 -13.12 11.21 -5.36
N MET A 33 -13.90 11.70 -4.39
CA MET A 33 -14.33 10.93 -3.23
C MET A 33 -15.64 10.22 -3.55
N PRO A 34 -15.64 8.88 -3.60
CA PRO A 34 -16.86 8.13 -3.82
C PRO A 34 -17.75 8.13 -2.58
N GLY A 35 -19.05 8.02 -2.79
CA GLY A 35 -19.99 7.98 -1.68
C GLY A 35 -21.44 7.98 -2.11
N TRP A 36 -22.31 8.03 -1.11
CA TRP A 36 -23.71 8.32 -1.27
C TRP A 36 -23.91 9.82 -1.07
N TYR A 37 -24.49 10.48 -2.04
CA TYR A 37 -24.63 11.95 -2.02
C TYR A 37 -26.06 12.39 -2.19
N CYS A 38 -26.36 13.54 -1.57
CA CYS A 38 -27.66 14.19 -1.65
C CYS A 38 -27.57 15.34 -2.65
N ASP A 39 -28.51 15.42 -3.59
CA ASP A 39 -28.57 16.50 -4.57
C ASP A 39 -28.99 17.85 -3.97
N GLN A 40 -29.62 17.81 -2.80
CA GLN A 40 -30.20 18.98 -2.15
C GLN A 40 -29.34 19.52 -1.00
N SER A 41 -28.18 18.92 -0.71
CA SER A 41 -27.30 19.33 0.38
C SER A 41 -25.86 18.86 0.13
N ASP A 42 -24.97 19.29 1.00
CA ASP A 42 -23.56 18.89 0.96
C ASP A 42 -23.30 17.56 1.66
N GLU A 43 -24.35 16.90 2.16
CA GLU A 43 -24.22 15.68 2.92
C GLU A 43 -23.75 14.50 2.06
N GLY A 44 -22.82 13.74 2.61
CA GLY A 44 -22.30 12.51 2.01
C GLY A 44 -22.21 11.41 3.06
N ILE A 45 -22.48 10.17 2.64
CA ILE A 45 -22.30 8.99 3.46
C ILE A 45 -21.30 8.08 2.76
N HIS A 46 -20.30 7.63 3.50
CA HIS A 46 -19.20 6.84 2.96
C HIS A 46 -19.15 5.45 3.60
N THR A 47 -18.95 4.44 2.77
CA THR A 47 -18.68 3.06 3.22
C THR A 47 -17.21 2.92 3.60
N GLY A 48 -16.85 1.77 4.17
CA GLY A 48 -15.44 1.45 4.44
C GLY A 48 -14.61 1.42 3.15
N ALA A 49 -15.17 0.93 2.05
CA ALA A 49 -14.49 0.92 0.76
C ALA A 49 -14.27 2.34 0.22
N ASP A 50 -15.22 3.24 0.43
CA ASP A 50 -15.08 4.66 0.07
C ASP A 50 -13.96 5.31 0.88
N MET A 51 -13.91 5.05 2.18
CA MET A 51 -12.89 5.61 3.07
C MET A 51 -11.48 5.14 2.70
N LYS A 52 -11.33 3.95 2.15
CA LYS A 52 -10.04 3.46 1.62
C LYS A 52 -9.46 4.40 0.56
N ILE A 53 -10.31 4.93 -0.31
CA ILE A 53 -9.88 5.88 -1.35
C ILE A 53 -9.32 7.15 -0.71
N SER A 54 -10.01 7.67 0.30
CA SER A 54 -9.56 8.83 1.06
C SER A 54 -8.24 8.56 1.79
N ASP A 55 -8.14 7.41 2.46
CA ASP A 55 -6.94 7.02 3.21
C ASP A 55 -5.72 6.89 2.29
N ARG A 56 -5.90 6.30 1.12
CA ARG A 56 -4.84 6.18 0.11
C ARG A 56 -4.40 7.54 -0.42
N ALA A 57 -5.34 8.43 -0.66
CA ALA A 57 -5.04 9.81 -1.09
C ALA A 57 -4.22 10.54 -0.04
N LEU A 58 -4.61 10.42 1.23
CA LEU A 58 -3.89 11.03 2.34
C LEU A 58 -2.49 10.44 2.49
N ASN A 59 -2.33 9.13 2.37
CA ASN A 59 -1.01 8.49 2.41
C ASN A 59 -0.10 8.97 1.27
N CYS A 60 -0.65 9.14 0.08
CA CYS A 60 0.08 9.69 -1.06
C CYS A 60 0.59 11.10 -0.77
N LEU A 61 -0.28 11.95 -0.21
CA LEU A 61 0.07 13.30 0.18
C LEU A 61 1.16 13.30 1.27
N LYS A 62 1.01 12.47 2.28
CA LYS A 62 2.00 12.33 3.36
C LYS A 62 3.37 11.89 2.83
N ALA A 63 3.39 10.91 1.93
CA ALA A 63 4.62 10.44 1.29
C ALA A 63 5.33 11.59 0.58
N ARG A 64 4.58 12.36 -0.19
CA ARG A 64 5.11 13.52 -0.93
C ARG A 64 5.69 14.58 0.00
N VAL A 65 4.96 14.93 1.05
CA VAL A 65 5.37 15.95 2.01
C VAL A 65 6.58 15.52 2.85
N GLU A 66 6.58 14.25 3.28
CA GLU A 66 7.66 13.70 4.11
C GLU A 66 8.88 13.24 3.30
N GLY A 67 8.84 13.33 1.98
CA GLY A 67 9.94 12.91 1.12
C GLY A 67 10.11 11.39 1.05
N LEU A 68 9.04 10.65 1.27
CA LEU A 68 9.03 9.20 1.11
C LEU A 68 8.64 8.85 -0.33
N LEU A 69 8.96 7.63 -0.75
CA LEU A 69 8.55 7.16 -2.07
C LEU A 69 7.03 6.99 -2.15
N GLU A 70 6.46 7.41 -3.26
CA GLU A 70 5.05 7.22 -3.56
C GLU A 70 4.80 5.80 -4.12
N PRO A 71 3.57 5.30 -4.06
CA PRO A 71 3.26 3.91 -4.47
C PRO A 71 3.77 3.52 -5.86
N GLU A 72 3.61 4.39 -6.84
CA GLU A 72 4.05 4.11 -8.22
C GLU A 72 5.57 3.99 -8.33
N GLU A 73 6.31 4.79 -7.58
CA GLU A 73 7.76 4.73 -7.55
C GLU A 73 8.24 3.43 -6.91
N ILE A 74 7.60 3.01 -5.83
CA ILE A 74 7.93 1.74 -5.15
C ILE A 74 7.72 0.56 -6.11
N ARG A 75 6.61 0.55 -6.82
CA ARG A 75 6.32 -0.48 -7.83
C ARG A 75 7.38 -0.50 -8.92
N ARG A 76 7.71 0.66 -9.46
CA ARG A 76 8.72 0.79 -10.52
C ARG A 76 10.07 0.24 -10.08
N ILE A 77 10.52 0.62 -8.89
CA ILE A 77 11.82 0.18 -8.34
C ILE A 77 11.80 -1.34 -8.13
N ARG A 78 10.74 -1.87 -7.52
CA ARG A 78 10.61 -3.30 -7.29
C ARG A 78 10.68 -4.10 -8.59
N LYS A 79 9.97 -3.66 -9.62
CA LYS A 79 10.00 -4.31 -10.94
C LYS A 79 11.37 -4.24 -11.60
N ARG A 80 12.04 -3.10 -11.46
CA ARG A 80 13.42 -2.94 -11.96
C ARG A 80 14.38 -3.91 -11.28
N LEU A 81 14.16 -4.21 -10.01
CA LEU A 81 14.96 -5.16 -9.24
C LEU A 81 14.56 -6.62 -9.49
N HIS A 82 13.56 -6.86 -10.33
CA HIS A 82 13.03 -8.20 -10.68
C HIS A 82 12.54 -8.99 -9.46
N LEU A 83 11.97 -8.29 -8.46
CA LEU A 83 11.45 -8.91 -7.26
C LEU A 83 9.92 -8.99 -7.31
N THR A 84 9.37 -10.09 -6.77
CA THR A 84 7.95 -10.13 -6.44
C THR A 84 7.69 -9.27 -5.20
N GLN A 85 6.44 -8.92 -4.95
CA GLN A 85 6.08 -8.15 -3.75
C GLN A 85 6.51 -8.89 -2.47
N ALA A 86 6.27 -10.19 -2.41
CA ALA A 86 6.65 -11.01 -1.25
C ALA A 86 8.17 -11.04 -1.05
N MET A 87 8.93 -11.25 -2.12
CA MET A 87 10.39 -11.27 -2.03
C MET A 87 10.97 -9.91 -1.66
N ALA A 88 10.42 -8.84 -2.20
CA ALA A 88 10.84 -7.48 -1.84
C ALA A 88 10.68 -7.24 -0.33
N GLY A 89 9.56 -7.65 0.23
CA GLY A 89 9.31 -7.54 1.67
C GLY A 89 10.28 -8.35 2.52
N LEU A 90 10.66 -9.53 2.04
CA LEU A 90 11.60 -10.40 2.75
C LEU A 90 13.05 -9.92 2.63
N VAL A 91 13.47 -9.49 1.45
CA VAL A 91 14.85 -9.11 1.17
C VAL A 91 15.16 -7.69 1.64
N ILE A 92 14.27 -6.74 1.36
CA ILE A 92 14.48 -5.33 1.68
C ILE A 92 13.96 -5.03 3.09
N GLY A 93 12.79 -5.55 3.44
CA GLY A 93 12.21 -5.38 4.76
C GLY A 93 10.72 -5.10 4.73
N GLY A 94 10.10 -5.18 5.88
CA GLY A 94 8.67 -4.94 6.09
C GLY A 94 7.82 -6.21 6.12
N GLY A 95 8.35 -7.34 5.64
CA GLY A 95 7.65 -8.61 5.59
C GLY A 95 6.95 -8.87 4.25
N PRO A 96 6.42 -10.09 4.06
CA PRO A 96 5.95 -10.54 2.74
C PRO A 96 4.71 -9.79 2.22
N ARG A 97 3.97 -9.10 3.08
CA ARG A 97 2.75 -8.38 2.70
C ARG A 97 2.94 -6.86 2.60
N ALA A 98 4.12 -6.37 2.98
CA ALA A 98 4.35 -4.92 3.07
C ALA A 98 4.27 -4.24 1.70
N PHE A 99 4.92 -4.78 0.69
CA PHE A 99 4.98 -4.14 -0.64
C PHE A 99 3.62 -4.06 -1.33
N GLN A 100 2.76 -5.06 -1.14
CA GLN A 100 1.39 -4.99 -1.61
C GLN A 100 0.68 -3.75 -1.05
N LYS A 101 0.86 -3.49 0.24
CA LYS A 101 0.25 -2.35 0.93
C LYS A 101 0.90 -1.03 0.53
N TYR A 102 2.22 -1.00 0.36
CA TYR A 102 2.92 0.21 -0.11
C TYR A 102 2.45 0.60 -1.51
N GLU A 103 2.37 -0.37 -2.42
CA GLU A 103 2.01 -0.14 -3.83
C GLU A 103 0.53 0.18 -4.03
N SER A 104 -0.34 -0.27 -3.14
CA SER A 104 -1.76 0.10 -3.15
C SER A 104 -2.03 1.46 -2.49
N GLY A 105 -1.09 1.97 -1.71
CA GLY A 105 -1.28 3.19 -0.92
C GLY A 105 -1.89 2.96 0.45
N ASP A 106 -2.14 1.71 0.84
CA ASP A 106 -2.75 1.38 2.12
C ASP A 106 -1.80 1.59 3.31
N LEU A 107 -0.50 1.62 3.06
CA LEU A 107 0.51 1.78 4.10
C LEU A 107 1.65 2.67 3.57
N LEU A 108 2.07 3.63 4.40
CA LEU A 108 3.28 4.40 4.12
C LEU A 108 4.52 3.55 4.40
N PRO A 109 5.52 3.58 3.50
CA PRO A 109 6.80 2.98 3.84
C PRO A 109 7.47 3.75 4.98
N SER A 110 8.27 3.06 5.80
CA SER A 110 9.15 3.77 6.73
C SER A 110 10.21 4.54 5.95
N ARG A 111 10.83 5.53 6.59
CA ARG A 111 11.93 6.25 5.97
C ARG A 111 13.07 5.31 5.62
N ALA A 112 13.35 4.31 6.46
CA ALA A 112 14.41 3.32 6.21
C ALA A 112 14.13 2.50 4.95
N ILE A 113 12.91 2.02 4.77
CA ILE A 113 12.51 1.25 3.57
C ILE A 113 12.59 2.16 2.33
N SER A 114 12.06 3.38 2.43
CA SER A 114 12.11 4.35 1.33
C SER A 114 13.55 4.65 0.92
N SER A 115 14.42 4.89 1.89
CA SER A 115 15.85 5.16 1.66
C SER A 115 16.57 3.97 1.03
N ALA A 116 16.28 2.76 1.52
CA ALA A 116 16.85 1.53 0.95
C ALA A 116 16.47 1.38 -0.53
N LEU A 117 15.21 1.63 -0.85
CA LEU A 117 14.73 1.55 -2.23
C LEU A 117 15.39 2.59 -3.13
N VAL A 118 15.56 3.82 -2.65
CA VAL A 118 16.25 4.87 -3.40
C VAL A 118 17.69 4.46 -3.70
N LEU A 119 18.40 3.91 -2.72
CA LEU A 119 19.78 3.44 -2.90
C LEU A 119 19.85 2.27 -3.90
N LEU A 120 18.93 1.33 -3.81
CA LEU A 120 18.86 0.18 -4.72
C LEU A 120 18.48 0.60 -6.14
N ASP A 121 17.63 1.61 -6.28
CA ASP A 121 17.31 2.17 -7.60
C ASP A 121 18.54 2.81 -8.24
N HIS A 122 19.35 3.51 -7.44
CA HIS A 122 20.58 4.13 -7.90
C HIS A 122 21.65 3.08 -8.24
N ASN A 123 21.73 2.02 -7.46
CA ASN A 123 22.71 0.94 -7.65
C ASN A 123 22.07 -0.44 -7.46
N PRO A 124 21.38 -0.97 -8.49
CA PRO A 124 20.66 -2.24 -8.39
C PRO A 124 21.54 -3.45 -8.04
N VAL A 125 22.83 -3.39 -8.37
CA VAL A 125 23.79 -4.46 -8.08
C VAL A 125 23.90 -4.72 -6.57
N SER A 126 23.66 -3.69 -5.76
CA SER A 126 23.71 -3.80 -4.29
C SER A 126 22.64 -4.72 -3.72
N LEU A 127 21.60 -5.06 -4.49
CA LEU A 127 20.58 -6.02 -4.06
C LEU A 127 21.20 -7.37 -3.68
N ALA A 128 22.25 -7.79 -4.39
CA ALA A 128 22.96 -9.04 -4.11
C ALA A 128 23.50 -9.11 -2.67
N VAL A 129 23.88 -7.97 -2.09
CA VAL A 129 24.34 -7.88 -0.70
C VAL A 129 23.22 -8.27 0.26
N LEU A 130 22.01 -7.74 0.02
CA LEU A 130 20.84 -8.05 0.85
C LEU A 130 20.38 -9.49 0.65
N GLU A 131 20.38 -9.97 -0.58
CA GLU A 131 19.98 -11.35 -0.88
C GLU A 131 20.90 -12.38 -0.19
N LYS A 132 22.19 -12.13 -0.17
CA LYS A 132 23.15 -12.99 0.55
C LYS A 132 22.86 -13.06 2.03
N ARG A 133 22.51 -11.94 2.66
CA ARG A 133 22.19 -11.90 4.09
C ARG A 133 20.89 -12.63 4.41
N GLN A 134 19.91 -12.56 3.53
CA GLN A 134 18.61 -13.20 3.70
C GLN A 134 18.60 -14.68 3.31
N SER A 135 19.53 -15.12 2.48
CA SER A 135 19.56 -16.49 1.96
C SER A 135 19.57 -17.55 3.05
N LYS A 136 20.21 -17.28 4.19
CA LYS A 136 20.23 -18.21 5.33
C LYS A 136 18.83 -18.44 5.90
N ASP A 137 18.08 -17.37 6.10
CA ASP A 137 16.71 -17.44 6.65
C ASP A 137 15.74 -18.07 5.66
N VAL A 138 15.85 -17.72 4.38
CA VAL A 138 15.01 -18.26 3.31
C VAL A 138 15.32 -19.74 3.08
N ILE A 139 16.59 -20.13 3.08
CA ILE A 139 17.03 -21.52 2.94
C ILE A 139 16.59 -22.33 4.16
N THR A 140 16.74 -21.79 5.36
CA THR A 140 16.29 -22.46 6.60
C THR A 140 14.78 -22.69 6.58
N SER A 141 14.03 -21.71 6.11
CA SER A 141 12.57 -21.81 5.97
C SER A 141 12.18 -22.89 4.95
N ARG A 142 12.88 -22.97 3.82
CA ARG A 142 12.68 -24.02 2.80
C ARG A 142 13.05 -25.39 3.32
N ASN A 143 14.14 -25.49 4.04
CA ASN A 143 14.60 -26.76 4.62
C ASN A 143 13.65 -27.27 5.69
N LYS A 144 13.04 -26.41 6.48
CA LYS A 144 12.02 -26.80 7.48
C LYS A 144 10.79 -27.39 6.81
N SER A 145 10.32 -26.81 5.72
CA SER A 145 9.18 -27.35 4.96
C SER A 145 9.55 -28.63 4.20
N GLY A 146 10.81 -28.75 3.76
CA GLY A 146 11.34 -29.95 3.11
C GLY A 146 11.53 -31.10 4.08
N SER A 147 11.98 -30.84 5.29
CA SER A 147 12.19 -31.91 6.29
C SER A 147 10.86 -32.45 6.83
N ALA A 148 9.81 -31.68 6.83
CA ALA A 148 8.47 -32.16 7.19
C ALA A 148 7.93 -33.19 6.16
N VAL A 149 8.31 -33.03 4.90
CA VAL A 149 7.96 -34.02 3.85
C VAL A 149 8.86 -35.27 3.91
N GLY A 150 10.12 -35.09 4.30
CA GLY A 150 11.08 -36.20 4.42
C GLY A 150 10.82 -37.13 5.62
N ALA A 151 10.18 -36.64 6.67
CA ALA A 151 9.86 -37.42 7.85
C ALA A 151 8.81 -38.52 7.62
N GLY A 152 8.11 -38.49 6.51
CA GLY A 152 7.12 -39.48 6.13
C GLY A 152 7.68 -40.71 5.43
N HIS A 153 8.99 -40.81 5.20
CA HIS A 153 9.61 -41.92 4.43
C HIS A 153 10.43 -42.90 5.24
N THR A 154 10.48 -42.74 6.56
CA THR A 154 11.24 -43.64 7.43
C THR A 154 10.33 -44.52 8.27
N GLY A 155 9.31 -45.07 7.64
CA GLY A 155 8.46 -46.07 8.28
C GLY A 155 8.69 -47.44 7.75
#